data_a76ea01bdf40959f0e0c9d43b03d71d5
#
_entry.id   a76ea01bdf40959f0e0c9d43b03d71d5
#
_cell.length_a   1.000
_cell.length_b   1.000
_cell.length_c   1.000
_cell.angle_alpha   90.00
_cell.angle_beta   90.00
_cell.angle_gamma   90.00
#
_symmetry.space_group_name_H-M   'P 1'
#
loop_
_entity.id
_entity.type
_entity.pdbx_description
1 polymer ?
#
loop_
_entity_poly.entity_id
_entity_poly.type
_entity_poly.pdbx_seq_one_letter_code
_entity_poly.pdbx_strand_id
1 'polypeptide(L)'
;MRDGRAARAAEAVEAERQAALIPEERAQYLVEAAESWAAAGRPDRAEALFEAAIADGGHVVGDARTYYAGFLFDTGRPEQALRTLADLRASAPQDPFEYVCAGEVLEEAADLDGALGWFSAGLAFYRDFDTADAVDDATLMQLLSSRQRVRRLLELPPDSWDDIAAGAQAVLLADLTDP
;
A
#
# COMPACT_ATOMS: atom_id res chain seq x y z
N MET A 1 9.96 -26.24 3.26
CA MET A 1 9.61 -25.47 2.05
C MET A 1 8.43 -26.00 1.26
N ARG A 2 8.26 -27.32 1.02
CA ARG A 2 7.09 -27.87 0.28
C ARG A 2 5.76 -27.63 1.00
N ASP A 3 5.71 -27.81 2.31
CA ASP A 3 4.48 -27.67 3.11
C ASP A 3 3.93 -26.22 3.09
N GLY A 4 4.81 -25.21 3.13
CA GLY A 4 4.39 -23.80 3.06
C GLY A 4 3.77 -23.43 1.72
N ARG A 5 4.30 -23.92 0.61
CA ARG A 5 3.72 -23.67 -0.72
C ARG A 5 2.37 -24.34 -0.91
N ALA A 6 2.19 -25.53 -0.35
CA ALA A 6 0.90 -26.24 -0.41
C ALA A 6 -0.17 -25.49 0.42
N ALA A 7 0.20 -24.97 1.59
CA ALA A 7 -0.70 -24.14 2.39
C ALA A 7 -1.13 -22.87 1.66
N ARG A 8 -0.17 -22.15 1.07
CA ARG A 8 -0.47 -20.95 0.26
C ARG A 8 -1.36 -21.26 -0.95
N ALA A 9 -1.14 -22.38 -1.63
CA ALA A 9 -2.01 -22.79 -2.73
C ALA A 9 -3.44 -23.11 -2.26
N ALA A 10 -3.61 -23.66 -1.07
CA ALA A 10 -4.94 -23.91 -0.49
C ALA A 10 -5.66 -22.61 -0.12
N GLU A 11 -4.93 -21.63 0.48
CA GLU A 11 -5.44 -20.29 0.75
C GLU A 11 -5.90 -19.59 -0.54
N ALA A 12 -5.10 -19.66 -1.60
CA ALA A 12 -5.46 -19.11 -2.89
C ALA A 12 -6.74 -19.71 -3.49
N VAL A 13 -6.89 -21.02 -3.43
CA VAL A 13 -8.10 -21.70 -3.92
C VAL A 13 -9.33 -21.28 -3.12
N GLU A 14 -9.20 -21.13 -1.81
CA GLU A 14 -10.29 -20.65 -0.96
C GLU A 14 -10.68 -19.21 -1.29
N ALA A 15 -9.70 -18.32 -1.49
CA ALA A 15 -9.96 -16.94 -1.89
C ALA A 15 -10.64 -16.86 -3.27
N GLU A 16 -10.20 -17.63 -4.26
CA GLU A 16 -10.91 -17.73 -5.56
C GLU A 16 -12.36 -18.22 -5.40
N ARG A 17 -12.60 -19.15 -4.47
CA ARG A 17 -13.95 -19.60 -4.16
C ARG A 17 -14.80 -18.49 -3.55
N GLN A 18 -14.24 -17.69 -2.63
CA GLN A 18 -14.92 -16.53 -2.05
C GLN A 18 -15.22 -15.47 -3.11
N ALA A 19 -14.27 -15.17 -3.99
CA ALA A 19 -14.48 -14.24 -5.11
C ALA A 19 -15.67 -14.66 -6.02
N ALA A 20 -15.95 -15.95 -6.14
CA ALA A 20 -17.10 -16.45 -6.89
C ALA A 20 -18.43 -16.39 -6.12
N LEU A 21 -18.38 -16.42 -4.80
CA LEU A 21 -19.55 -16.47 -3.92
C LEU A 21 -20.01 -15.09 -3.43
N ILE A 22 -19.11 -14.13 -3.33
CA ILE A 22 -19.33 -12.80 -2.75
C ILE A 22 -18.96 -11.74 -3.80
N PRO A 23 -19.87 -11.45 -4.74
CA PRO A 23 -19.59 -10.53 -5.85
C PRO A 23 -19.17 -9.12 -5.42
N GLU A 24 -19.71 -8.62 -4.31
CA GLU A 24 -19.40 -7.31 -3.74
C GLU A 24 -17.98 -7.16 -3.20
N GLU A 25 -17.31 -8.28 -2.83
CA GLU A 25 -15.93 -8.33 -2.35
C GLU A 25 -15.01 -9.03 -3.36
N ARG A 26 -15.49 -9.28 -4.56
CA ARG A 26 -14.80 -10.09 -5.56
C ARG A 26 -13.40 -9.60 -5.86
N ALA A 27 -13.22 -8.30 -6.08
CA ALA A 27 -11.92 -7.71 -6.41
C ALA A 27 -10.91 -7.93 -5.26
N GLN A 28 -11.33 -7.76 -4.01
CA GLN A 28 -10.52 -8.01 -2.83
C GLN A 28 -10.06 -9.48 -2.76
N TYR A 29 -10.98 -10.43 -2.90
CA TYR A 29 -10.63 -11.85 -2.88
C TYR A 29 -9.75 -12.28 -4.07
N LEU A 30 -9.88 -11.64 -5.24
CA LEU A 30 -8.97 -11.88 -6.36
C LEU A 30 -7.55 -11.42 -6.05
N VAL A 31 -7.37 -10.28 -5.38
CA VAL A 31 -6.05 -9.82 -4.90
C VAL A 31 -5.46 -10.81 -3.90
N GLU A 32 -6.22 -11.22 -2.87
CA GLU A 32 -5.77 -12.20 -1.87
C GLU A 32 -5.36 -13.54 -2.48
N ALA A 33 -6.14 -14.01 -3.47
CA ALA A 33 -5.80 -15.22 -4.22
C ALA A 33 -4.51 -15.04 -5.03
N ALA A 34 -4.31 -13.87 -5.67
CA ALA A 34 -3.13 -13.57 -6.44
C ALA A 34 -1.86 -13.57 -5.56
N GLU A 35 -1.88 -12.89 -4.42
CA GLU A 35 -0.77 -12.89 -3.46
C GLU A 35 -0.44 -14.31 -2.98
N SER A 36 -1.48 -15.09 -2.64
CA SER A 36 -1.31 -16.47 -2.18
C SER A 36 -0.72 -17.36 -3.27
N TRP A 37 -1.11 -17.20 -4.56
CA TRP A 37 -0.50 -17.93 -5.67
C TRP A 37 0.94 -17.49 -5.94
N ALA A 38 1.25 -16.20 -5.83
CA ALA A 38 2.62 -15.69 -5.93
C ALA A 38 3.50 -16.37 -4.86
N ALA A 39 3.06 -16.37 -3.60
CA ALA A 39 3.75 -17.02 -2.50
C ALA A 39 3.85 -18.56 -2.65
N ALA A 40 2.90 -19.19 -3.33
CA ALA A 40 2.96 -20.62 -3.71
C ALA A 40 3.94 -20.90 -4.87
N GLY A 41 4.53 -19.86 -5.49
CA GLY A 41 5.45 -19.97 -6.62
C GLY A 41 4.74 -20.21 -7.96
N ARG A 42 3.56 -19.66 -8.13
CA ARG A 42 2.74 -19.73 -9.33
C ARG A 42 2.49 -18.32 -9.93
N PRO A 43 3.55 -17.65 -10.39
CA PRO A 43 3.47 -16.25 -10.83
C PRO A 43 2.50 -16.02 -11.98
N ASP A 44 2.41 -16.93 -12.97
CA ASP A 44 1.48 -16.79 -14.10
C ASP A 44 0.02 -16.73 -13.64
N ARG A 45 -0.32 -17.53 -12.60
CA ARG A 45 -1.67 -17.54 -12.04
C ARG A 45 -1.94 -16.31 -11.20
N ALA A 46 -0.96 -15.86 -10.43
CA ALA A 46 -1.02 -14.62 -9.65
C ALA A 46 -1.29 -13.43 -10.57
N GLU A 47 -0.52 -13.29 -11.65
CA GLU A 47 -0.68 -12.20 -12.60
C GLU A 47 -2.08 -12.15 -13.21
N ALA A 48 -2.60 -13.28 -13.69
CA ALA A 48 -3.95 -13.32 -14.24
C ALA A 48 -5.05 -12.89 -13.25
N LEU A 49 -4.85 -13.15 -11.96
CA LEU A 49 -5.79 -12.76 -10.91
C LEU A 49 -5.66 -11.27 -10.55
N PHE A 50 -4.45 -10.71 -10.51
CA PHE A 50 -4.27 -9.26 -10.36
C PHE A 50 -4.93 -8.49 -11.51
N GLU A 51 -4.71 -8.94 -12.75
CA GLU A 51 -5.36 -8.34 -13.92
C GLU A 51 -6.89 -8.45 -13.84
N ALA A 52 -7.41 -9.59 -13.38
CA ALA A 52 -8.84 -9.78 -13.17
C ALA A 52 -9.41 -8.88 -12.07
N ALA A 53 -8.68 -8.65 -10.97
CA ALA A 53 -9.08 -7.73 -9.90
C ALA A 53 -9.15 -6.28 -10.40
N ILE A 54 -8.14 -5.85 -11.16
CA ILE A 54 -8.12 -4.51 -11.77
C ILE A 54 -9.27 -4.34 -12.77
N ALA A 55 -9.53 -5.35 -13.59
CA ALA A 55 -10.61 -5.32 -14.58
C ALA A 55 -12.01 -5.37 -13.94
N ASP A 56 -12.16 -6.01 -12.78
CA ASP A 56 -13.39 -6.05 -11.99
C ASP A 56 -13.76 -4.64 -11.51
N GLY A 57 -12.78 -3.86 -11.06
CA GLY A 57 -12.96 -2.48 -10.60
C GLY A 57 -13.76 -2.34 -9.30
N GLY A 58 -14.03 -3.44 -8.60
CA GLY A 58 -14.63 -3.43 -7.27
C GLY A 58 -13.68 -2.90 -6.21
N HIS A 59 -14.22 -2.71 -5.00
CA HIS A 59 -13.43 -2.19 -3.88
C HIS A 59 -12.29 -3.14 -3.50
N VAL A 60 -11.10 -2.57 -3.36
CA VAL A 60 -9.91 -3.22 -2.80
C VAL A 60 -9.27 -2.22 -1.84
N VAL A 61 -8.93 -2.68 -0.64
CA VAL A 61 -8.21 -1.84 0.33
C VAL A 61 -6.85 -1.45 -0.26
N GLY A 62 -6.64 -0.16 -0.49
CA GLY A 62 -5.39 0.37 -1.05
C GLY A 62 -5.20 0.16 -2.56
N ASP A 63 -6.26 -0.20 -3.31
CA ASP A 63 -6.30 -0.41 -4.77
C ASP A 63 -5.51 -1.63 -5.28
N ALA A 64 -6.14 -2.42 -6.17
CA ALA A 64 -5.54 -3.63 -6.75
C ALA A 64 -4.24 -3.37 -7.53
N ARG A 65 -4.07 -2.15 -8.09
CA ARG A 65 -2.87 -1.75 -8.83
C ARG A 65 -1.63 -1.63 -7.95
N THR A 66 -1.78 -1.31 -6.66
CA THR A 66 -0.64 -1.26 -5.73
C THR A 66 -0.09 -2.66 -5.47
N TYR A 67 -0.94 -3.64 -5.21
CA TYR A 67 -0.56 -5.04 -5.04
C TYR A 67 0.07 -5.62 -6.31
N TYR A 68 -0.53 -5.32 -7.46
CA TYR A 68 0.04 -5.77 -8.74
C TYR A 68 1.40 -5.14 -9.01
N ALA A 69 1.59 -3.86 -8.68
CA ALA A 69 2.89 -3.20 -8.82
C ALA A 69 3.97 -3.85 -7.92
N GLY A 70 3.64 -4.19 -6.66
CA GLY A 70 4.53 -4.94 -5.78
C GLY A 70 4.93 -6.28 -6.38
N PHE A 71 3.97 -7.06 -6.85
CA PHE A 71 4.22 -8.33 -7.55
C PHE A 71 5.11 -8.15 -8.80
N LEU A 72 4.93 -7.08 -9.56
CA LEU A 72 5.75 -6.78 -10.73
C LEU A 72 7.19 -6.45 -10.35
N PHE A 73 7.42 -5.68 -9.27
CA PHE A 73 8.76 -5.45 -8.73
C PHE A 73 9.43 -6.74 -8.30
N ASP A 74 8.73 -7.58 -7.54
CA ASP A 74 9.23 -8.88 -7.05
C ASP A 74 9.59 -9.84 -8.17
N THR A 75 8.91 -9.74 -9.31
CA THR A 75 9.17 -10.57 -10.49
C THR A 75 10.14 -9.94 -11.50
N GLY A 76 10.79 -8.81 -11.12
CA GLY A 76 11.84 -8.17 -11.93
C GLY A 76 11.30 -7.37 -13.12
N ARG A 77 10.09 -6.82 -13.01
CA ARG A 77 9.42 -6.02 -14.06
C ARG A 77 9.16 -4.57 -13.61
N PRO A 78 10.19 -3.83 -13.17
CA PRO A 78 10.03 -2.50 -12.57
C PRO A 78 9.36 -1.48 -13.50
N GLU A 79 9.61 -1.54 -14.80
CA GLU A 79 9.00 -0.61 -15.75
C GLU A 79 7.49 -0.81 -15.89
N GLN A 80 7.00 -2.05 -15.74
CA GLN A 80 5.56 -2.32 -15.71
C GLN A 80 4.95 -1.86 -14.39
N ALA A 81 5.61 -2.12 -13.26
CA ALA A 81 5.19 -1.65 -11.95
C ALA A 81 5.01 -0.13 -11.93
N LEU A 82 6.00 0.61 -12.42
CA LEU A 82 5.94 2.08 -12.48
C LEU A 82 4.79 2.57 -13.38
N ARG A 83 4.54 1.91 -14.53
CA ARG A 83 3.37 2.24 -15.37
C ARG A 83 2.06 1.99 -14.64
N THR A 84 1.92 0.86 -13.95
CA THR A 84 0.73 0.53 -13.17
C THR A 84 0.45 1.58 -12.09
N LEU A 85 1.48 2.03 -11.37
CA LEU A 85 1.35 3.11 -10.38
C LEU A 85 1.07 4.48 -11.03
N ALA A 86 1.62 4.74 -12.22
CA ALA A 86 1.29 5.96 -12.97
C ALA A 86 -0.18 5.99 -13.41
N ASP A 87 -0.74 4.84 -13.82
CA ASP A 87 -2.16 4.71 -14.16
C ASP A 87 -3.05 4.92 -12.93
N LEU A 88 -2.65 4.39 -11.76
CA LEU A 88 -3.30 4.69 -10.49
C LEU A 88 -3.30 6.19 -10.21
N ARG A 89 -2.13 6.83 -10.34
CA ARG A 89 -2.01 8.28 -10.11
C ARG A 89 -2.89 9.10 -11.05
N ALA A 90 -2.96 8.69 -12.33
CA ALA A 90 -3.77 9.36 -13.34
C ALA A 90 -5.29 9.24 -13.08
N SER A 91 -5.72 8.21 -12.36
CA SER A 91 -7.13 8.07 -11.94
C SER A 91 -7.53 9.00 -10.80
N ALA A 92 -6.58 9.77 -10.24
CA ALA A 92 -6.77 10.69 -9.12
C ALA A 92 -7.47 10.01 -7.92
N PRO A 93 -6.79 9.07 -7.26
CA PRO A 93 -7.35 8.32 -6.14
C PRO A 93 -7.90 9.27 -5.07
N GLN A 94 -9.04 8.93 -4.47
CA GLN A 94 -9.72 9.78 -3.49
C GLN A 94 -9.53 9.32 -2.04
N ASP A 95 -9.03 8.09 -1.85
CA ASP A 95 -8.67 7.57 -0.53
C ASP A 95 -7.19 7.85 -0.23
N PRO A 96 -6.87 8.62 0.83
CA PRO A 96 -5.48 8.85 1.22
C PRO A 96 -4.67 7.58 1.49
N PHE A 97 -5.34 6.48 1.87
CA PHE A 97 -4.68 5.20 2.11
C PHE A 97 -4.09 4.58 0.83
N GLU A 98 -4.67 4.85 -0.34
CA GLU A 98 -4.11 4.42 -1.63
C GLU A 98 -2.73 5.06 -1.88
N TYR A 99 -2.52 6.29 -1.39
CA TYR A 99 -1.21 6.96 -1.47
C TYR A 99 -0.18 6.36 -0.51
N VAL A 100 -0.64 5.88 0.64
CA VAL A 100 0.21 5.11 1.57
C VAL A 100 0.71 3.84 0.87
N CYS A 101 -0.21 3.02 0.37
CA CYS A 101 0.12 1.74 -0.27
C CYS A 101 1.05 1.90 -1.47
N ALA A 102 0.79 2.87 -2.34
CA ALA A 102 1.65 3.14 -3.50
C ALA A 102 3.05 3.63 -3.08
N GLY A 103 3.14 4.45 -2.04
CA GLY A 103 4.42 4.91 -1.50
C GLY A 103 5.23 3.77 -0.88
N GLU A 104 4.58 2.88 -0.12
CA GLU A 104 5.24 1.72 0.51
C GLU A 104 5.80 0.75 -0.53
N VAL A 105 5.06 0.45 -1.59
CA VAL A 105 5.53 -0.39 -2.71
C VAL A 105 6.79 0.19 -3.35
N LEU A 106 6.87 1.50 -3.54
CA LEU A 106 8.05 2.16 -4.09
C LEU A 106 9.22 2.20 -3.10
N GLU A 107 8.93 2.40 -1.80
CA GLU A 107 9.96 2.34 -0.76
C GLU A 107 10.60 0.93 -0.69
N GLU A 108 9.80 -0.13 -0.74
CA GLU A 108 10.27 -1.52 -0.79
C GLU A 108 11.10 -1.80 -2.05
N ALA A 109 10.74 -1.18 -3.17
CA ALA A 109 11.50 -1.24 -4.41
C ALA A 109 12.76 -0.34 -4.42
N ALA A 110 13.04 0.37 -3.31
CA ALA A 110 14.13 1.34 -3.15
C ALA A 110 14.02 2.57 -4.07
N ASP A 111 12.86 2.87 -4.62
CA ASP A 111 12.56 4.14 -5.29
C ASP A 111 12.08 5.17 -4.26
N LEU A 112 13.03 5.70 -3.50
CA LEU A 112 12.75 6.63 -2.40
C LEU A 112 12.16 7.97 -2.88
N ASP A 113 12.57 8.46 -4.03
CA ASP A 113 12.03 9.70 -4.61
C ASP A 113 10.55 9.50 -5.04
N GLY A 114 10.25 8.39 -5.67
CA GLY A 114 8.89 7.99 -6.01
C GLY A 114 8.01 7.83 -4.77
N ALA A 115 8.50 7.13 -3.74
CA ALA A 115 7.81 6.94 -2.47
C ALA A 115 7.50 8.28 -1.80
N LEU A 116 8.50 9.18 -1.70
CA LEU A 116 8.32 10.53 -1.16
C LEU A 116 7.25 11.32 -1.91
N GLY A 117 7.23 11.19 -3.24
CA GLY A 117 6.23 11.84 -4.09
C GLY A 117 4.80 11.36 -3.80
N TRP A 118 4.61 10.07 -3.53
CA TRP A 118 3.31 9.50 -3.18
C TRP A 118 2.87 9.91 -1.77
N PHE A 119 3.70 9.73 -0.75
CA PHE A 119 3.37 10.16 0.61
C PHE A 119 3.07 11.66 0.70
N SER A 120 3.86 12.49 0.02
CA SER A 120 3.64 13.95 0.00
C SER A 120 2.32 14.33 -0.70
N ALA A 121 1.91 13.59 -1.72
CA ALA A 121 0.64 13.83 -2.39
C ALA A 121 -0.56 13.38 -1.54
N GLY A 122 -0.43 12.28 -0.78
CA GLY A 122 -1.45 11.86 0.18
C GLY A 122 -1.70 12.92 1.27
N LEU A 123 -0.66 13.59 1.73
CA LEU A 123 -0.80 14.69 2.70
C LEU A 123 -1.59 15.91 2.18
N ALA A 124 -1.81 16.02 0.85
CA ALA A 124 -2.64 17.09 0.33
C ALA A 124 -4.11 17.01 0.77
N PHE A 125 -4.59 15.85 1.23
CA PHE A 125 -5.93 15.69 1.83
C PHE A 125 -6.03 16.32 3.23
N TYR A 126 -4.91 16.57 3.90
CA TYR A 126 -4.80 16.97 5.30
C TYR A 126 -4.21 18.38 5.49
N ARG A 127 -4.38 19.28 4.52
CA ARG A 127 -3.73 20.62 4.54
C ARG A 127 -4.04 21.47 5.74
N ASP A 128 -5.24 21.32 6.31
CA ASP A 128 -5.74 22.12 7.42
C ASP A 128 -5.66 21.36 8.76
N PHE A 129 -5.00 20.18 8.78
CA PHE A 129 -4.84 19.34 9.95
C PHE A 129 -3.58 19.72 10.72
N ASP A 130 -3.64 19.51 12.04
CA ASP A 130 -2.54 19.78 12.97
C ASP A 130 -2.06 18.52 13.70
N THR A 131 -1.25 18.70 14.74
CA THR A 131 -0.72 17.60 15.56
C THR A 131 -1.81 16.80 16.28
N ALA A 132 -2.89 17.45 16.73
CA ALA A 132 -4.00 16.78 17.42
C ALA A 132 -4.79 15.92 16.43
N ASP A 133 -5.07 16.46 15.24
CA ASP A 133 -5.73 15.71 14.17
C ASP A 133 -4.91 14.47 13.76
N ALA A 134 -3.58 14.60 13.72
CA ALA A 134 -2.69 13.50 13.35
C ALA A 134 -2.71 12.33 14.35
N VAL A 135 -2.94 12.58 15.63
CA VAL A 135 -3.03 11.52 16.65
C VAL A 135 -4.27 10.65 16.46
N ASP A 136 -5.36 11.24 16.01
CA ASP A 136 -6.66 10.56 15.88
C ASP A 136 -6.87 9.90 14.50
N ASP A 137 -6.06 10.27 13.48
CA ASP A 137 -6.17 9.70 12.11
C ASP A 137 -5.00 8.77 11.80
N ALA A 138 -5.29 7.46 11.73
CA ALA A 138 -4.29 6.43 11.48
C ALA A 138 -3.62 6.57 10.10
N THR A 139 -4.37 6.98 9.07
CA THR A 139 -3.83 7.16 7.71
C THR A 139 -2.92 8.38 7.65
N LEU A 140 -3.30 9.49 8.29
CA LEU A 140 -2.45 10.67 8.40
C LEU A 140 -1.15 10.33 9.13
N MET A 141 -1.23 9.62 10.26
CA MET A 141 -0.04 9.18 11.01
C MET A 141 0.87 8.29 10.17
N GLN A 142 0.30 7.39 9.36
CA GLN A 142 1.09 6.51 8.49
C GLN A 142 1.77 7.31 7.37
N LEU A 143 1.06 8.23 6.71
CA LEU A 143 1.64 9.14 5.72
C LEU A 143 2.79 9.96 6.28
N LEU A 144 2.60 10.58 7.46
CA LEU A 144 3.61 11.38 8.14
C LEU A 144 4.84 10.56 8.50
N SER A 145 4.63 9.39 9.11
CA SER A 145 5.72 8.52 9.58
C SER A 145 6.53 7.96 8.42
N SER A 146 5.87 7.47 7.36
CA SER A 146 6.52 6.91 6.18
C SER A 146 7.27 7.99 5.41
N ARG A 147 6.65 9.17 5.22
CA ARG A 147 7.30 10.31 4.58
C ARG A 147 8.54 10.77 5.37
N GLN A 148 8.44 10.93 6.68
CA GLN A 148 9.57 11.33 7.53
C GLN A 148 10.71 10.32 7.45
N ARG A 149 10.40 9.00 7.47
CA ARG A 149 11.39 7.93 7.30
C ARG A 149 12.14 8.05 5.97
N VAL A 150 11.40 8.20 4.87
CA VAL A 150 11.99 8.32 3.52
C VAL A 150 12.82 9.60 3.40
N ARG A 151 12.36 10.74 3.94
CA ARG A 151 13.13 11.99 3.92
C ARG A 151 14.46 11.88 4.68
N ARG A 152 14.47 11.14 5.80
CA ARG A 152 15.73 10.86 6.52
C ARG A 152 16.68 9.99 5.70
N LEU A 153 16.16 8.99 4.97
CA LEU A 153 16.98 8.16 4.08
C LEU A 153 17.57 8.97 2.92
N LEU A 154 16.84 9.97 2.44
CA LEU A 154 17.28 10.92 1.41
C LEU A 154 18.12 12.09 1.95
N GLU A 155 18.39 12.13 3.25
CA GLU A 155 19.15 13.19 3.92
C GLU A 155 18.55 14.60 3.71
N LEU A 156 17.22 14.71 3.55
CA LEU A 156 16.53 15.97 3.35
C LEU A 156 16.33 16.72 4.67
N PRO A 157 16.45 18.06 4.68
CA PRO A 157 16.19 18.85 5.89
C PRO A 157 14.73 18.73 6.33
N PRO A 158 14.44 18.80 7.65
CA PRO A 158 13.06 18.77 8.15
C PRO A 158 12.19 19.87 7.56
N ASP A 159 10.87 19.62 7.46
CA ASP A 159 9.86 20.60 7.08
C ASP A 159 8.67 20.58 8.05
N SER A 160 7.64 21.39 7.79
CA SER A 160 6.48 21.53 8.68
C SER A 160 5.71 20.22 8.90
N TRP A 161 5.71 19.30 7.96
CA TRP A 161 5.10 17.97 8.13
C TRP A 161 5.92 17.09 9.08
N ASP A 162 7.25 17.24 9.07
CA ASP A 162 8.12 16.55 10.02
C ASP A 162 7.91 17.06 11.46
N ASP A 163 7.60 18.35 11.63
CA ASP A 163 7.25 18.93 12.94
C ASP A 163 5.92 18.37 13.46
N ILE A 164 4.90 18.25 12.62
CA ILE A 164 3.62 17.63 12.96
C ILE A 164 3.82 16.16 13.34
N ALA A 165 4.58 15.40 12.55
CA ALA A 165 4.90 14.02 12.84
C ALA A 165 5.59 13.84 14.20
N ALA A 166 6.57 14.68 14.50
CA ALA A 166 7.30 14.64 15.77
C ALA A 166 6.39 15.00 16.96
N GLY A 167 5.52 16.00 16.80
CA GLY A 167 4.53 16.37 17.80
C GLY A 167 3.54 15.25 18.10
N ALA A 168 2.96 14.62 17.08
CA ALA A 168 2.01 13.51 17.23
C ALA A 168 2.66 12.29 17.90
N GLN A 169 3.89 11.95 17.52
CA GLN A 169 4.65 10.86 18.16
C GLN A 169 4.91 11.15 19.64
N ALA A 170 5.21 12.40 20.00
CA ALA A 170 5.43 12.78 21.39
C ALA A 170 4.16 12.65 22.24
N VAL A 171 2.99 13.01 21.70
CA VAL A 171 1.68 12.84 22.38
C VAL A 171 1.42 11.36 22.62
N LEU A 172 1.53 10.50 21.60
CA LEU A 172 1.31 9.06 21.72
C LEU A 172 2.24 8.40 22.73
N LEU A 173 3.50 8.83 22.80
CA LEU A 173 4.45 8.32 23.80
C LEU A 173 4.12 8.76 25.22
N ALA A 174 3.60 9.97 25.40
CA ALA A 174 3.18 10.47 26.71
C ALA A 174 1.98 9.66 27.25
N ASP A 175 0.99 9.36 26.40
CA ASP A 175 -0.18 8.56 26.77
C ASP A 175 0.17 7.12 27.17
N LEU A 176 1.22 6.53 26.59
CA LEU A 176 1.71 5.19 26.96
C LEU A 176 2.49 5.15 28.28
N THR A 177 2.94 6.31 28.78
CA THR A 177 3.76 6.41 30.00
C THR A 177 3.01 6.95 31.21
N ASP A 178 1.77 7.41 31.01
CA ASP A 178 0.90 7.86 32.11
C ASP A 178 0.15 6.62 32.66
N PRO A 179 0.34 6.26 33.96
CA PRO A 179 -0.14 5.02 34.55
C PRO A 179 -1.65 5.01 34.85
#